data_2aa6a5d67f55f0a8f57c065f3326e3d9
#
_entry.id   2aa6a5d67f55f0a8f57c065f3326e3d9
#
_cell.length_a   1.000
_cell.length_b   1.000
_cell.length_c   1.000
_cell.angle_alpha   90.00
_cell.angle_beta   90.00
_cell.angle_gamma   90.00
#
_symmetry.space_group_name_H-M   'P 1'
#
loop_
_entity.id
_entity.type
_entity.pdbx_description
1 polymer ?
#
loop_
_entity_poly.entity_id
_entity_poly.type
_entity_poly.pdbx_seq_one_letter_code
_entity_poly.pdbx_strand_id
1 'polypeptide(L)'
;MGLFNLIWFLIFGLANAIVYLVLSLIFAITIIGIPIAKSMLQFAKLSAFPFGKEVIRETELKGKENVSGFRKTGGIILNTLWFPMGLILSLLHLILGVLAFITILGIPIGVVYVRMSKFLLFPIGAKVVSNKQAIASAVVNEISKRQD
;
A
#
# COMPACT_ATOMS: atom_id res chain seq x y z
N MET A 1 19.49 0.19 -4.66
CA MET A 1 18.23 0.26 -3.92
C MET A 1 18.41 0.29 -2.40
N GLY A 2 19.41 -0.39 -1.83
CA GLY A 2 19.64 -0.42 -0.38
C GLY A 2 19.94 0.96 0.24
N LEU A 3 20.84 1.73 -0.38
CA LEU A 3 21.23 3.05 0.12
C LEU A 3 20.06 4.05 0.13
N PHE A 4 19.26 4.10 -0.92
CA PHE A 4 18.07 4.97 -0.96
C PHE A 4 17.04 4.59 0.09
N ASN A 5 16.82 3.29 0.33
CA ASN A 5 15.95 2.83 1.41
C ASN A 5 16.50 3.20 2.78
N LEU A 6 17.81 3.12 3.00
CA LEU A 6 18.42 3.48 4.27
C LEU A 6 18.28 4.98 4.55
N ILE A 7 18.59 5.83 3.58
CA ILE A 7 18.44 7.29 3.69
C ILE A 7 16.97 7.65 3.95
N TRP A 8 16.05 7.07 3.17
CA TRP A 8 14.62 7.27 3.36
C TRP A 8 14.17 6.84 4.75
N PHE A 9 14.57 5.65 5.21
CA PHE A 9 14.21 5.11 6.51
C PHE A 9 14.59 6.04 7.64
N LEU A 10 15.82 6.58 7.62
CA LEU A 10 16.33 7.47 8.67
C LEU A 10 15.62 8.82 8.68
N ILE A 11 15.26 9.39 7.52
CA ILE A 11 14.70 10.74 7.42
C ILE A 11 13.18 10.74 7.62
N PHE A 12 12.46 9.82 6.97
CA PHE A 12 11.00 9.82 6.91
C PHE A 12 10.38 8.47 7.30
N GLY A 13 11.04 7.37 6.92
CA GLY A 13 10.48 6.04 6.96
C GLY A 13 10.22 5.53 8.36
N LEU A 14 11.15 5.78 9.29
CA LEU A 14 11.05 5.31 10.67
C LEU A 14 9.85 5.93 11.40
N ALA A 15 9.70 7.24 11.35
CA ALA A 15 8.60 7.94 12.00
C ALA A 15 7.24 7.48 11.44
N ASN A 16 7.10 7.45 10.13
CA ASN A 16 5.88 6.98 9.48
C ASN A 16 5.59 5.50 9.80
N ALA A 17 6.59 4.63 9.76
CA ALA A 17 6.41 3.21 10.07
C ALA A 17 5.91 3.01 11.51
N ILE A 18 6.46 3.73 12.48
CA ILE A 18 6.02 3.68 13.88
C ILE A 18 4.56 4.11 14.01
N VAL A 19 4.18 5.23 13.41
CA VAL A 19 2.78 5.72 13.43
C VAL A 19 1.83 4.65 12.90
N TYR A 20 2.11 4.05 11.75
CA TYR A 20 1.23 3.05 11.15
C TYR A 20 1.28 1.69 11.87
N LEU A 21 2.38 1.35 12.55
CA LEU A 21 2.42 0.20 13.47
C LEU A 21 1.51 0.41 14.67
N VAL A 22 1.57 1.60 15.30
CA VAL A 22 0.69 1.94 16.43
C VAL A 22 -0.77 1.92 16.00
N LEU A 23 -1.11 2.52 14.85
CA LEU A 23 -2.47 2.46 14.28
C LEU A 23 -2.89 1.01 14.01
N SER A 24 -1.98 0.17 13.49
CA SER A 24 -2.26 -1.25 13.30
C SER A 24 -2.63 -1.96 14.60
N LEU A 25 -1.92 -1.68 15.69
CA LEU A 25 -2.21 -2.25 17.02
C LEU A 25 -3.56 -1.77 17.55
N ILE A 26 -3.87 -0.48 17.41
CA ILE A 26 -5.17 0.09 17.84
C ILE A 26 -6.33 -0.58 17.11
N PHE A 27 -6.25 -0.71 15.77
CA PHE A 27 -7.30 -1.38 15.00
C PHE A 27 -7.39 -2.88 15.27
N ALA A 28 -6.29 -3.54 15.65
CA ALA A 28 -6.26 -4.97 15.95
C ALA A 28 -7.06 -5.35 17.20
N ILE A 29 -7.38 -4.40 18.08
CA ILE A 29 -8.18 -4.65 19.30
C ILE A 29 -9.62 -5.06 18.95
N THR A 30 -10.13 -4.62 17.80
CA THR A 30 -11.50 -4.92 17.37
C THR A 30 -11.51 -5.94 16.22
N ILE A 31 -12.50 -6.85 16.21
CA ILE A 31 -12.64 -7.86 15.16
C ILE A 31 -12.81 -7.20 13.77
N ILE A 32 -13.61 -6.14 13.68
CA ILE A 32 -13.84 -5.36 12.47
C ILE A 32 -12.56 -4.61 12.06
N GLY A 33 -11.75 -4.20 13.02
CA GLY A 33 -10.48 -3.50 12.80
C GLY A 33 -9.35 -4.41 12.31
N ILE A 34 -9.43 -5.74 12.45
CA ILE A 34 -8.36 -6.66 12.00
C ILE A 34 -7.99 -6.48 10.52
N PRO A 35 -8.92 -6.38 9.56
CA PRO A 35 -8.58 -6.09 8.16
C PRO A 35 -7.89 -4.74 7.96
N ILE A 36 -8.31 -3.72 8.69
CA ILE A 36 -7.70 -2.39 8.68
C ILE A 36 -6.29 -2.45 9.29
N ALA A 37 -6.13 -3.13 10.42
CA ALA A 37 -4.85 -3.36 11.08
C ALA A 37 -3.83 -4.01 10.12
N LYS A 38 -4.24 -5.06 9.41
CA LYS A 38 -3.40 -5.71 8.39
C LYS A 38 -2.97 -4.75 7.28
N SER A 39 -3.86 -3.85 6.87
CA SER A 39 -3.55 -2.83 5.86
C SER A 39 -2.59 -1.79 6.41
N MET A 40 -2.76 -1.34 7.65
CA MET A 40 -1.83 -0.41 8.31
C MET A 40 -0.44 -1.04 8.46
N LEU A 41 -0.36 -2.33 8.79
CA LEU A 41 0.91 -3.05 8.83
C LEU A 41 1.59 -3.12 7.46
N GLN A 42 0.84 -3.33 6.38
CA GLN A 42 1.37 -3.28 5.02
C GLN A 42 1.87 -1.86 4.69
N PHE A 43 1.13 -0.83 5.09
CA PHE A 43 1.54 0.54 4.88
C PHE A 43 2.79 0.90 5.68
N ALA A 44 2.92 0.44 6.92
CA ALA A 44 4.15 0.59 7.71
C ALA A 44 5.37 0.00 6.98
N LYS A 45 5.24 -1.18 6.38
CA LYS A 45 6.30 -1.82 5.57
C LYS A 45 6.66 -1.00 4.32
N LEU A 46 5.66 -0.42 3.66
CA LEU A 46 5.88 0.46 2.51
C LEU A 46 6.57 1.75 2.95
N SER A 47 6.11 2.34 4.05
CA SER A 47 6.66 3.58 4.61
C SER A 47 8.11 3.42 5.05
N ALA A 48 8.45 2.27 5.65
CA ALA A 48 9.82 2.01 6.08
C ALA A 48 10.80 1.88 4.89
N PHE A 49 10.44 1.08 3.89
CA PHE A 49 11.33 0.75 2.77
C PHE A 49 10.55 0.73 1.45
N PRO A 50 10.28 1.91 0.85
CA PRO A 50 9.40 1.99 -0.32
C PRO A 50 10.08 1.62 -1.65
N PHE A 51 11.40 1.79 -1.76
CA PHE A 51 12.11 1.56 -3.00
C PHE A 51 12.26 0.06 -3.30
N GLY A 52 11.85 -0.34 -4.50
CA GLY A 52 11.84 -1.74 -4.92
C GLY A 52 10.60 -2.52 -4.48
N LYS A 53 9.58 -1.82 -3.96
CA LYS A 53 8.28 -2.40 -3.61
C LYS A 53 7.15 -1.80 -4.44
N GLU A 54 6.13 -2.61 -4.69
CA GLU A 54 4.90 -2.24 -5.37
C GLU A 54 3.68 -2.54 -4.50
N VAL A 55 2.59 -1.83 -4.79
CA VAL A 55 1.29 -2.04 -4.15
C VAL A 55 0.36 -2.66 -5.18
N ILE A 56 -0.07 -3.89 -4.92
CA ILE A 56 -1.00 -4.62 -5.78
C ILE A 56 -2.17 -5.16 -4.96
N ARG A 57 -3.29 -5.47 -5.63
CA ARG A 57 -4.44 -6.07 -4.97
C ARG A 57 -4.20 -7.54 -4.66
N GLU A 58 -4.73 -8.04 -3.55
CA GLU A 58 -4.67 -9.47 -3.20
C GLU A 58 -5.30 -10.34 -4.30
N THR A 59 -6.33 -9.82 -4.97
CA THR A 59 -6.98 -10.46 -6.12
C THR A 59 -6.10 -10.56 -7.35
N GLU A 60 -5.18 -9.61 -7.52
CA GLU A 60 -4.19 -9.63 -8.61
C GLU A 60 -3.00 -10.53 -8.26
N LEU A 61 -2.63 -10.57 -6.97
CA LEU A 61 -1.52 -11.40 -6.50
C LEU A 61 -1.84 -12.90 -6.54
N LYS A 62 -3.06 -13.27 -6.16
CA LYS A 62 -3.49 -14.67 -6.00
C LYS A 62 -4.40 -15.19 -7.11
N GLY A 63 -4.83 -14.32 -8.03
CA GLY A 63 -5.93 -14.57 -8.93
C GLY A 63 -7.30 -14.33 -8.27
N LYS A 64 -8.26 -13.86 -9.05
CA LYS A 64 -9.61 -13.51 -8.55
C LYS A 64 -10.35 -14.71 -7.93
N GLU A 65 -10.10 -15.91 -8.44
CA GLU A 65 -10.76 -17.15 -8.03
C GLU A 65 -10.29 -17.63 -6.66
N ASN A 66 -9.03 -17.37 -6.32
CA ASN A 66 -8.40 -17.83 -5.08
C ASN A 66 -8.65 -16.91 -3.87
N VAL A 67 -9.45 -15.84 -4.03
CA VAL A 67 -9.85 -14.96 -2.94
C VAL A 67 -11.31 -15.18 -2.64
N SER A 68 -11.62 -15.60 -1.40
CA SER A 68 -13.01 -15.90 -0.99
C SER A 68 -13.95 -14.70 -1.19
N GLY A 69 -15.20 -14.97 -1.59
CA GLY A 69 -16.23 -13.95 -1.78
C GLY A 69 -16.43 -13.07 -0.54
N PHE A 70 -16.39 -13.68 0.64
CA PHE A 70 -16.49 -12.97 1.91
C PHE A 70 -15.39 -11.90 2.08
N ARG A 71 -14.14 -12.21 1.70
CA ARG A 71 -13.02 -11.23 1.73
C ARG A 71 -13.19 -10.12 0.71
N LYS A 72 -13.69 -10.43 -0.48
CA LYS A 72 -13.96 -9.42 -1.53
C LYS A 72 -15.05 -8.45 -1.06
N THR A 73 -16.19 -8.96 -0.62
CA THR A 73 -17.32 -8.14 -0.18
C THR A 73 -16.99 -7.36 1.09
N GLY A 74 -16.39 -8.01 2.09
CA GLY A 74 -15.91 -7.35 3.30
C GLY A 74 -14.87 -6.25 3.01
N GLY A 75 -13.98 -6.49 2.07
CA GLY A 75 -13.00 -5.50 1.61
C GLY A 75 -13.63 -4.28 0.96
N ILE A 76 -14.69 -4.46 0.16
CA ILE A 76 -15.44 -3.36 -0.46
C ILE A 76 -16.13 -2.52 0.61
N ILE A 77 -16.85 -3.14 1.53
CA ILE A 77 -17.57 -2.45 2.61
C ILE A 77 -16.60 -1.64 3.47
N LEU A 78 -15.50 -2.26 3.90
CA LEU A 78 -14.51 -1.59 4.74
C LEU A 78 -13.78 -0.46 4.00
N ASN A 79 -13.48 -0.61 2.72
CA ASN A 79 -12.91 0.47 1.91
C ASN A 79 -13.91 1.63 1.74
N THR A 80 -15.21 1.34 1.62
CA THR A 80 -16.25 2.37 1.55
C THR A 80 -16.34 3.15 2.85
N LEU A 81 -16.31 2.46 3.99
CA LEU A 81 -16.27 3.11 5.31
C LEU A 81 -14.99 3.90 5.54
N TRP A 82 -13.86 3.40 5.05
CA TRP A 82 -12.56 4.06 5.14
C TRP A 82 -12.42 5.25 4.20
N PHE A 83 -13.18 5.30 3.11
CA PHE A 83 -13.00 6.25 2.01
C PHE A 83 -12.89 7.72 2.44
N PRO A 84 -13.73 8.27 3.35
CA PRO A 84 -13.60 9.67 3.76
C PRO A 84 -12.24 9.98 4.39
N MET A 85 -11.77 9.13 5.29
CA MET A 85 -10.45 9.26 5.93
C MET A 85 -9.33 8.99 4.92
N GLY A 86 -9.50 7.96 4.10
CA GLY A 86 -8.56 7.59 3.05
C GLY A 86 -8.36 8.68 2.02
N LEU A 87 -9.42 9.39 1.66
CA LEU A 87 -9.37 10.52 0.74
C LEU A 87 -8.51 11.66 1.28
N ILE A 88 -8.72 12.04 2.55
CA ILE A 88 -7.93 13.11 3.21
C ILE A 88 -6.46 12.71 3.24
N LEU A 89 -6.14 11.51 3.72
CA LEU A 89 -4.77 11.03 3.80
C LEU A 89 -4.11 10.88 2.42
N SER A 90 -4.87 10.41 1.45
CA SER A 90 -4.43 10.28 0.06
C SER A 90 -4.08 11.63 -0.54
N LEU A 91 -4.94 12.63 -0.38
CA LEU A 91 -4.71 14.00 -0.88
C LEU A 91 -3.48 14.63 -0.22
N LEU A 92 -3.29 14.47 1.10
CA LEU A 92 -2.10 14.96 1.79
C LEU A 92 -0.83 14.35 1.20
N HIS A 93 -0.80 13.04 0.98
CA HIS A 93 0.35 12.36 0.38
C HIS A 93 0.55 12.78 -1.09
N LEU A 94 -0.53 12.99 -1.84
CA LEU A 94 -0.43 13.46 -3.22
C LEU A 94 0.17 14.87 -3.30
N ILE A 95 -0.26 15.79 -2.42
CA ILE A 95 0.29 17.15 -2.33
C ILE A 95 1.79 17.09 -1.99
N LEU A 96 2.18 16.29 -1.00
CA LEU A 96 3.58 16.10 -0.65
C LEU A 96 4.39 15.52 -1.81
N GLY A 97 3.80 14.60 -2.58
CA GLY A 97 4.41 14.06 -3.79
C GLY A 97 4.63 15.10 -4.86
N VAL A 98 3.63 15.94 -5.14
CA VAL A 98 3.72 17.03 -6.12
C VAL A 98 4.80 18.04 -5.70
N LEU A 99 4.82 18.43 -4.42
CA LEU A 99 5.86 19.32 -3.90
C LEU A 99 7.26 18.72 -4.02
N ALA A 100 7.41 17.42 -3.79
CA ALA A 100 8.69 16.76 -3.96
C ALA A 100 9.17 16.77 -5.43
N PHE A 101 8.28 16.66 -6.41
CA PHE A 101 8.64 16.72 -7.84
C PHE A 101 9.23 18.06 -8.30
N ILE A 102 9.09 19.13 -7.51
CA ILE A 102 9.70 20.45 -7.84
C ILE A 102 11.24 20.35 -7.85
N THR A 103 11.82 19.41 -7.10
CA THR A 103 13.26 19.20 -7.04
C THR A 103 13.68 17.89 -7.71
N ILE A 104 14.84 17.91 -8.37
CA ILE A 104 15.40 16.72 -9.03
C ILE A 104 15.60 15.56 -8.03
N LEU A 105 16.15 15.88 -6.85
CA LEU A 105 16.33 14.90 -5.77
C LEU A 105 14.99 14.44 -5.17
N GLY A 106 13.96 15.24 -5.28
CA GLY A 106 12.61 14.93 -4.82
C GLY A 106 11.83 14.02 -5.77
N ILE A 107 12.25 13.84 -7.03
CA ILE A 107 11.54 12.95 -7.98
C ILE A 107 11.33 11.53 -7.41
N PRO A 108 12.37 10.81 -6.93
CA PRO A 108 12.17 9.49 -6.34
C PRO A 108 11.28 9.53 -5.08
N ILE A 109 11.36 10.61 -4.31
CA ILE A 109 10.53 10.84 -3.12
C ILE A 109 9.07 11.05 -3.54
N GLY A 110 8.82 11.87 -4.55
CA GLY A 110 7.48 12.14 -5.09
C GLY A 110 6.79 10.87 -5.60
N VAL A 111 7.52 10.00 -6.30
CA VAL A 111 7.00 8.69 -6.73
C VAL A 111 6.55 7.84 -5.54
N VAL A 112 7.30 7.85 -4.45
CA VAL A 112 6.92 7.13 -3.21
C VAL A 112 5.64 7.71 -2.63
N TYR A 113 5.51 9.02 -2.51
CA TYR A 113 4.30 9.67 -1.98
C TYR A 113 3.06 9.42 -2.84
N VAL A 114 3.18 9.44 -4.17
CA VAL A 114 2.08 9.09 -5.09
C VAL A 114 1.66 7.63 -4.90
N ARG A 115 2.60 6.71 -4.68
CA ARG A 115 2.30 5.30 -4.39
C ARG A 115 1.60 5.14 -3.05
N MET A 116 2.04 5.86 -2.02
CA MET A 116 1.42 5.89 -0.70
C MET A 116 0.00 6.45 -0.76
N SER A 117 -0.23 7.52 -1.53
CA SER A 117 -1.54 8.11 -1.78
C SER A 117 -2.53 7.07 -2.33
N LYS A 118 -2.15 6.35 -3.38
CA LYS A 118 -2.98 5.28 -3.97
C LYS A 118 -3.29 4.16 -2.98
N PHE A 119 -2.34 3.79 -2.13
CA PHE A 119 -2.55 2.79 -1.09
C PHE A 119 -3.59 3.26 -0.07
N LEU A 120 -3.44 4.50 0.43
CA LEU A 120 -4.29 5.04 1.49
C LEU A 120 -5.75 5.24 1.06
N LEU A 121 -5.98 5.47 -0.23
CA LEU A 121 -7.34 5.64 -0.74
C LEU A 121 -8.18 4.37 -0.58
N PHE A 122 -7.60 3.19 -0.84
CA PHE A 122 -8.27 1.89 -0.73
C PHE A 122 -7.33 0.85 -0.11
N PRO A 123 -7.04 0.92 1.19
CA PRO A 123 -6.00 0.10 1.81
C PRO A 123 -6.39 -1.36 2.02
N ILE A 124 -7.70 -1.66 2.18
CA ILE A 124 -8.14 -3.02 2.49
C ILE A 124 -8.05 -3.89 1.23
N GLY A 125 -7.31 -4.99 1.33
CA GLY A 125 -6.99 -5.88 0.22
C GLY A 125 -5.77 -5.46 -0.60
N ALA A 126 -5.11 -4.35 -0.28
CA ALA A 126 -3.82 -3.99 -0.85
C ALA A 126 -2.67 -4.76 -0.17
N LYS A 127 -1.68 -5.17 -0.96
CA LYS A 127 -0.49 -5.89 -0.51
C LYS A 127 0.75 -5.17 -1.01
N VAL A 128 1.75 -5.07 -0.14
CA VAL A 128 3.07 -4.54 -0.47
C VAL A 128 3.99 -5.71 -0.78
N VAL A 129 4.43 -5.78 -2.01
CA VAL A 129 5.28 -6.86 -2.54
C VAL A 129 6.55 -6.30 -3.17
N SER A 130 7.54 -7.14 -3.44
CA SER A 130 8.70 -6.73 -4.24
C SER A 130 8.30 -6.52 -5.70
N ASN A 131 9.05 -5.68 -6.43
CA ASN A 131 8.83 -5.48 -7.87
C ASN A 131 8.87 -6.80 -8.65
N LYS A 132 9.75 -7.75 -8.25
CA LYS A 132 9.83 -9.07 -8.87
C LYS A 132 8.53 -9.87 -8.71
N GLN A 133 7.95 -9.84 -7.51
CA GLN A 133 6.67 -10.51 -7.24
C GLN A 133 5.51 -9.85 -7.98
N ALA A 134 5.51 -8.52 -8.09
CA ALA A 134 4.49 -7.80 -8.85
C ALA A 134 4.53 -8.17 -10.34
N ILE A 135 5.72 -8.20 -10.94
CA ILE A 135 5.91 -8.60 -12.33
C ILE A 135 5.50 -10.07 -12.54
N ALA A 136 5.94 -10.97 -11.66
CA ALA A 136 5.59 -12.38 -11.74
C ALA A 136 4.07 -12.62 -11.68
N SER A 137 3.36 -11.94 -10.76
CA SER A 137 1.90 -12.04 -10.67
C SER A 137 1.19 -11.47 -11.90
N ALA A 138 1.69 -10.38 -12.48
CA ALA A 138 1.14 -9.81 -13.70
C ALA A 138 1.27 -10.77 -14.90
N VAL A 139 2.44 -11.41 -15.06
CA VAL A 139 2.69 -12.40 -16.13
C VAL A 139 1.77 -13.62 -15.97
N VAL A 140 1.66 -14.16 -14.75
CA VAL A 140 0.78 -15.31 -14.48
C VAL A 140 -0.69 -14.98 -14.81
N ASN A 141 -1.17 -13.81 -14.40
CA ASN A 141 -2.53 -13.38 -14.69
C ASN A 141 -2.79 -13.17 -16.19
N GLU A 142 -1.79 -12.70 -16.93
CA GLU A 142 -1.89 -12.50 -18.38
C GLU A 142 -1.94 -13.86 -19.13
N ILE A 143 -1.15 -14.83 -18.70
CA ILE A 143 -1.17 -16.19 -19.26
C ILE A 143 -2.53 -16.86 -18.99
N SER A 144 -3.04 -16.76 -17.75
CA SER A 144 -4.34 -17.33 -17.39
C SER A 144 -5.48 -16.78 -18.24
N LYS A 145 -5.52 -15.47 -18.48
CA LYS A 145 -6.54 -14.83 -19.33
C LYS A 145 -6.51 -15.27 -20.81
N ARG A 146 -5.38 -15.79 -21.29
CA ARG A 146 -5.26 -16.26 -22.68
C ARG A 146 -5.69 -17.72 -22.85
N GLN A 147 -5.88 -18.44 -21.74
CA GLN A 147 -6.29 -19.84 -21.72
C GLN A 147 -7.81 -20.01 -21.55
N ASP A 148 -8.50 -18.96 -21.13
CA ASP A 148 -9.96 -18.85 -21.05
C ASP A 148 -10.53 -18.27 -22.36
#